data_fda274f71dbc80c5463df3a0eb7d97b2
#
_entry.id   fda274f71dbc80c5463df3a0eb7d97b2
#
_cell.length_a   1.000
_cell.length_b   1.000
_cell.length_c   1.000
_cell.angle_alpha   90.00
_cell.angle_beta   90.00
_cell.angle_gamma   90.00
#
_symmetry.space_group_name_H-M   'P 1'
#
loop_
_entity.id
_entity.type
_entity.pdbx_description
1 polymer ?
#
loop_
_entity_poly.entity_id
_entity_poly.type
_entity_poly.pdbx_seq_one_letter_code
_entity_poly.pdbx_strand_id
1 'polypeptide(L)'
;MLIGEDFTKIRIDLNGLVILEPNAVISDFIMALASFYIAKKLYSTRRSSGFLKYWYYFFLTFAFGSILGSMGHGLFHYFGPQGKFPTWISAILSTYFIEKAMIKSYEQYNKNNILGKIAFFKMITVFLLVITVISSPAFDKNHTIGFLPIAINTLIGVFISVSVISAANIKTQVGFKWLLIGVFVM
;
A
#
# COMPACT_ATOMS: atom_id res chain seq x y z
N MET A 1 -13.25 -21.42 -8.01
CA MET A 1 -13.20 -20.65 -6.75
C MET A 1 -12.69 -19.26 -7.11
N LEU A 2 -13.58 -18.30 -7.22
CA LEU A 2 -13.18 -16.91 -7.47
C LEU A 2 -12.64 -16.33 -6.16
N ILE A 3 -11.52 -15.63 -6.24
CA ILE A 3 -10.95 -14.90 -5.10
C ILE A 3 -12.07 -14.06 -4.48
N GLY A 4 -12.46 -14.35 -3.24
CA GLY A 4 -13.41 -13.57 -2.48
C GLY A 4 -14.85 -14.10 -2.39
N GLU A 5 -15.09 -15.36 -2.75
CA GLU A 5 -16.30 -16.02 -2.24
C GLU A 5 -16.25 -16.04 -0.70
N ASP A 6 -17.35 -15.67 -0.10
CA ASP A 6 -17.46 -15.40 1.33
C ASP A 6 -17.06 -16.59 2.19
N PHE A 7 -15.80 -16.58 2.62
CA PHE A 7 -15.40 -17.40 3.75
C PHE A 7 -16.16 -16.93 4.99
N THR A 8 -16.60 -17.89 5.80
CA THR A 8 -17.19 -17.57 7.10
C THR A 8 -16.20 -16.74 7.91
N LYS A 9 -16.51 -15.45 8.07
CA LYS A 9 -15.64 -14.54 8.80
C LYS A 9 -15.70 -14.83 10.29
N ILE A 10 -14.55 -14.88 10.94
CA ILE A 10 -14.49 -14.98 12.41
C ILE A 10 -15.16 -13.72 12.97
N ARG A 11 -16.13 -13.94 13.87
CA ARG A 11 -16.90 -12.88 14.51
C ARG A 11 -16.67 -12.91 16.01
N ILE A 12 -16.45 -11.74 16.60
CA ILE A 12 -16.45 -11.51 18.05
C ILE A 12 -17.55 -10.49 18.37
N ASP A 13 -18.35 -10.77 19.39
CA ASP A 13 -19.33 -9.84 19.91
C ASP A 13 -18.83 -9.31 21.26
N LEU A 14 -18.63 -8.00 21.35
CA LEU A 14 -18.20 -7.31 22.55
C LEU A 14 -19.35 -6.39 23.03
N ASN A 15 -20.24 -6.93 23.83
CA ASN A 15 -21.39 -6.18 24.40
C ASN A 15 -22.23 -5.47 23.31
N GLY A 16 -22.52 -6.17 22.20
CA GLY A 16 -23.31 -5.64 21.09
C GLY A 16 -22.46 -4.98 19.97
N LEU A 17 -21.16 -4.78 20.17
CA LEU A 17 -20.25 -4.38 19.11
C LEU A 17 -19.74 -5.63 18.38
N VAL A 18 -20.14 -5.79 17.12
CA VAL A 18 -19.70 -6.90 16.28
C VAL A 18 -18.39 -6.54 15.60
N ILE A 19 -17.34 -7.30 15.90
CA ILE A 19 -16.04 -7.20 15.23
C ILE A 19 -15.85 -8.41 14.33
N LEU A 20 -15.57 -8.17 13.05
CA LEU A 20 -15.24 -9.20 12.07
C LEU A 20 -13.73 -9.25 11.84
N GLU A 21 -13.25 -10.44 11.46
CA GLU A 21 -11.84 -10.66 11.08
C GLU A 21 -10.82 -10.11 12.11
N PRO A 22 -10.93 -10.46 13.43
CA PRO A 22 -10.10 -9.87 14.48
C PRO A 22 -8.59 -10.03 14.24
N ASN A 23 -8.19 -11.11 13.57
CA ASN A 23 -6.78 -11.33 13.22
C ASN A 23 -6.27 -10.27 12.23
N ALA A 24 -7.09 -9.91 11.23
CA ALA A 24 -6.75 -8.84 10.29
C ALA A 24 -6.70 -7.49 11.01
N VAL A 25 -7.66 -7.22 11.91
CA VAL A 25 -7.68 -6.00 12.74
C VAL A 25 -6.38 -5.84 13.53
N ILE A 26 -5.94 -6.90 14.22
CA ILE A 26 -4.74 -6.87 15.06
C ILE A 26 -3.49 -6.72 14.19
N SER A 27 -3.37 -7.49 13.12
CA SER A 27 -2.20 -7.43 12.23
C SER A 27 -2.05 -6.05 11.58
N ASP A 28 -3.14 -5.48 11.09
CA ASP A 28 -3.14 -4.14 10.51
C ASP A 28 -2.75 -3.07 11.55
N PHE A 29 -3.24 -3.21 12.78
CA PHE A 29 -2.88 -2.30 13.85
C PHE A 29 -1.39 -2.38 14.22
N ILE A 30 -0.82 -3.58 14.29
CA ILE A 30 0.62 -3.78 14.51
C ILE A 30 1.43 -3.16 13.36
N MET A 31 1.01 -3.37 12.10
CA MET A 31 1.66 -2.76 10.95
C MET A 31 1.59 -1.23 10.98
N ALA A 32 0.47 -0.66 11.43
CA ALA A 32 0.33 0.78 11.60
C ALA A 32 1.33 1.33 12.61
N LEU A 33 1.44 0.70 13.79
CA LEU A 33 2.38 1.12 14.84
C LEU A 33 3.84 1.05 14.36
N ALA A 34 4.22 -0.06 13.72
CA ALA A 34 5.57 -0.22 13.16
C ALA A 34 5.87 0.85 12.10
N SER A 35 4.91 1.12 11.22
CA SER A 35 5.07 2.11 10.15
C SER A 35 5.14 3.55 10.70
N PHE A 36 4.34 3.90 11.69
CA PHE A 36 4.47 5.19 12.38
C PHE A 36 5.82 5.34 13.08
N TYR A 37 6.31 4.29 13.73
CA TYR A 37 7.64 4.31 14.35
C TYR A 37 8.73 4.60 13.31
N ILE A 38 8.70 3.93 12.15
CA ILE A 38 9.65 4.17 11.07
C ILE A 38 9.49 5.58 10.50
N ALA A 39 8.27 6.04 10.24
CA ALA A 39 8.00 7.41 9.78
C ALA A 39 8.56 8.44 10.77
N LYS A 40 8.37 8.25 12.08
CA LYS A 40 8.94 9.12 13.13
C LYS A 40 10.47 9.15 13.05
N LYS A 41 11.13 8.02 12.83
CA LYS A 41 12.59 7.97 12.67
C LYS A 41 13.05 8.72 11.41
N LEU A 42 12.31 8.64 10.32
CA LEU A 42 12.64 9.34 9.07
C LEU A 42 12.30 10.84 9.11
N TYR A 43 11.49 11.29 10.07
CA TYR A 43 11.02 12.67 10.13
C TYR A 43 12.14 13.70 10.14
N SER A 44 13.18 13.51 10.92
CA SER A 44 14.32 14.44 11.05
C SER A 44 15.17 14.49 9.77
N THR A 45 15.32 13.35 9.08
CA THR A 45 16.20 13.20 7.92
C THR A 45 15.48 13.36 6.58
N ARG A 46 14.14 13.46 6.55
CA ARG A 46 13.34 13.51 5.32
C ARG A 46 13.67 14.66 4.37
N ARG A 47 14.30 15.72 4.87
CA ARG A 47 14.69 16.90 4.07
C ARG A 47 16.06 16.75 3.42
N SER A 48 16.89 15.78 3.83
CA SER A 48 18.25 15.61 3.33
C SER A 48 18.32 15.02 1.91
N SER A 49 17.30 14.23 1.51
CA SER A 49 17.21 13.69 0.15
C SER A 49 15.78 13.41 -0.28
N GLY A 50 15.56 13.42 -1.60
CA GLY A 50 14.27 13.02 -2.18
C GLY A 50 13.91 11.58 -1.86
N PHE A 51 14.89 10.68 -1.81
CA PHE A 51 14.73 9.29 -1.41
C PHE A 51 14.12 9.17 0.00
N LEU A 52 14.75 9.76 1.01
CA LEU A 52 14.27 9.72 2.40
C LEU A 52 12.93 10.43 2.58
N LYS A 53 12.70 11.53 1.84
CA LYS A 53 11.42 12.25 1.83
C LYS A 53 10.27 11.33 1.41
N TYR A 54 10.41 10.60 0.31
CA TYR A 54 9.34 9.75 -0.19
C TYR A 54 9.19 8.46 0.62
N TRP A 55 10.26 7.91 1.22
CA TRP A 55 10.17 6.84 2.20
C TRP A 55 9.38 7.26 3.44
N TYR A 56 9.59 8.49 3.93
CA TYR A 56 8.79 9.04 5.01
C TYR A 56 7.31 9.09 4.65
N TYR A 57 6.95 9.59 3.47
CA TYR A 57 5.56 9.63 3.02
C TYR A 57 4.97 8.24 2.80
N PHE A 58 5.75 7.29 2.28
CA PHE A 58 5.33 5.91 2.17
C PHE A 58 4.92 5.34 3.52
N PHE A 59 5.79 5.37 4.52
CA PHE A 59 5.48 4.82 5.84
C PHE A 59 4.34 5.56 6.52
N LEU A 60 4.24 6.87 6.34
CA LEU A 60 3.15 7.65 6.90
C LEU A 60 1.80 7.27 6.29
N THR A 61 1.69 7.20 4.96
CA THR A 61 0.44 6.82 4.27
C THR A 61 0.11 5.35 4.50
N PHE A 62 1.10 4.47 4.56
CA PHE A 62 0.91 3.07 4.86
C PHE A 62 0.40 2.86 6.29
N ALA A 63 0.91 3.61 7.27
CA ALA A 63 0.43 3.57 8.64
C ALA A 63 -1.04 3.99 8.75
N PHE A 64 -1.43 5.11 8.13
CA PHE A 64 -2.83 5.52 8.07
C PHE A 64 -3.69 4.50 7.32
N GLY A 65 -3.19 3.97 6.21
CA GLY A 65 -3.86 2.92 5.45
C GLY A 65 -4.13 1.67 6.28
N SER A 66 -3.17 1.25 7.10
CA SER A 66 -3.32 0.09 7.99
C SER A 66 -4.35 0.36 9.11
N ILE A 67 -4.40 1.56 9.69
CA ILE A 67 -5.49 1.90 10.65
C ILE A 67 -6.86 1.82 9.95
N LEU A 68 -6.99 2.42 8.78
CA LEU A 68 -8.23 2.40 8.01
C LEU A 68 -8.59 0.97 7.57
N GLY A 69 -7.58 0.12 7.31
CA GLY A 69 -7.73 -1.31 7.03
C GLY A 69 -8.28 -2.07 8.24
N SER A 70 -7.67 -1.86 9.39
CA SER A 70 -8.13 -2.43 10.67
C SER A 70 -9.60 -2.07 10.93
N MET A 71 -9.98 -0.80 10.73
CA MET A 71 -11.39 -0.36 10.84
C MET A 71 -12.27 -0.99 9.76
N GLY A 72 -11.83 -1.04 8.51
CA GLY A 72 -12.56 -1.64 7.40
C GLY A 72 -12.82 -3.13 7.56
N HIS A 73 -11.89 -3.87 8.18
CA HIS A 73 -12.06 -5.27 8.54
C HIS A 73 -12.94 -5.43 9.79
N GLY A 74 -12.59 -4.75 10.87
CA GLY A 74 -13.28 -4.88 12.14
C GLY A 74 -14.74 -4.44 12.10
N LEU A 75 -15.01 -3.32 11.45
CA LEU A 75 -16.35 -2.72 11.36
C LEU A 75 -17.09 -3.06 10.04
N PHE A 76 -16.64 -4.10 9.34
CA PHE A 76 -17.25 -4.52 8.08
C PHE A 76 -18.75 -4.84 8.22
N HIS A 77 -19.19 -5.33 9.38
CA HIS A 77 -20.61 -5.55 9.68
C HIS A 77 -21.46 -4.29 9.51
N TYR A 78 -20.89 -3.12 9.81
CA TYR A 78 -21.60 -1.83 9.80
C TYR A 78 -21.41 -1.05 8.48
N PHE A 79 -20.23 -1.09 7.92
CA PHE A 79 -19.86 -0.30 6.73
C PHE A 79 -19.83 -1.10 5.44
N GLY A 80 -19.91 -2.43 5.53
CA GLY A 80 -19.80 -3.29 4.35
C GLY A 80 -18.52 -3.06 3.56
N PRO A 81 -18.54 -3.28 2.23
CA PRO A 81 -17.40 -3.08 1.35
C PRO A 81 -16.89 -1.63 1.32
N GLN A 82 -17.77 -0.66 1.55
CA GLN A 82 -17.42 0.77 1.53
C GLN A 82 -16.42 1.15 2.62
N GLY A 83 -16.42 0.43 3.75
CA GLY A 83 -15.45 0.60 4.83
C GLY A 83 -14.00 0.36 4.39
N LYS A 84 -13.77 -0.33 3.27
CA LYS A 84 -12.44 -0.61 2.72
C LYS A 84 -11.92 0.47 1.76
N PHE A 85 -12.77 1.37 1.26
CA PHE A 85 -12.36 2.38 0.27
C PHE A 85 -11.24 3.31 0.77
N PRO A 86 -11.26 3.82 2.01
CA PRO A 86 -10.18 4.66 2.51
C PRO A 86 -8.82 3.94 2.53
N THR A 87 -8.81 2.64 2.87
CA THR A 87 -7.60 1.81 2.81
C THR A 87 -7.10 1.67 1.37
N TRP A 88 -7.97 1.48 0.41
CA TRP A 88 -7.61 1.35 -1.00
C TRP A 88 -6.97 2.63 -1.54
N ILE A 89 -7.51 3.80 -1.18
CA ILE A 89 -6.90 5.09 -1.51
C ILE A 89 -5.49 5.19 -0.91
N SER A 90 -5.34 4.84 0.37
CA SER A 90 -4.05 4.87 1.05
C SER A 90 -3.04 3.90 0.43
N ALA A 91 -3.48 2.72 -0.02
CA ALA A 91 -2.61 1.74 -0.69
C ALA A 91 -2.09 2.26 -2.04
N ILE A 92 -2.94 2.94 -2.85
CA ILE A 92 -2.52 3.55 -4.10
C ILE A 92 -1.49 4.66 -3.85
N LEU A 93 -1.72 5.52 -2.86
CA LEU A 93 -0.78 6.59 -2.49
C LEU A 93 0.53 6.03 -1.94
N SER A 94 0.48 5.00 -1.10
CA SER A 94 1.68 4.35 -0.56
C SER A 94 2.52 3.75 -1.68
N THR A 95 1.90 3.04 -2.62
CA THR A 95 2.59 2.49 -3.78
C THR A 95 3.26 3.59 -4.61
N TYR A 96 2.58 4.70 -4.85
CA TYR A 96 3.16 5.86 -5.54
C TYR A 96 4.37 6.43 -4.79
N PHE A 97 4.31 6.56 -3.47
CA PHE A 97 5.42 7.12 -2.71
C PHE A 97 6.63 6.20 -2.66
N ILE A 98 6.47 4.88 -2.56
CA ILE A 98 7.60 3.96 -2.63
C ILE A 98 8.26 3.98 -4.02
N GLU A 99 7.47 4.02 -5.10
CA GLU A 99 8.00 4.19 -6.45
C GLU A 99 8.79 5.50 -6.58
N LYS A 100 8.24 6.62 -6.09
CA LYS A 100 8.95 7.91 -6.11
C LYS A 100 10.24 7.88 -5.30
N ALA A 101 10.26 7.17 -4.17
CA ALA A 101 11.48 6.99 -3.39
C ALA A 101 12.55 6.28 -4.21
N MET A 102 12.19 5.15 -4.82
CA MET A 102 13.13 4.35 -5.62
C MET A 102 13.60 5.11 -6.86
N ILE A 103 12.70 5.80 -7.57
CA ILE A 103 13.04 6.64 -8.71
C ILE A 103 14.02 7.74 -8.30
N LYS A 104 13.83 8.39 -7.14
CA LYS A 104 14.75 9.42 -6.65
C LYS A 104 16.15 8.88 -6.31
N SER A 105 16.27 7.63 -5.88
CA SER A 105 17.57 7.00 -5.73
C SER A 105 18.26 6.78 -7.08
N TYR A 106 17.49 6.46 -8.12
CA TYR A 106 18.01 6.24 -9.48
C TYR A 106 18.33 7.55 -10.21
N GLU A 107 17.50 8.59 -10.06
CA GLU A 107 17.73 9.94 -10.64
C GLU A 107 19.00 10.62 -10.14
N GLN A 108 19.52 10.22 -8.99
CA GLN A 108 20.82 10.67 -8.50
C GLN A 108 21.94 10.34 -9.49
N TYR A 109 21.75 9.28 -10.28
CA TYR A 109 22.69 8.84 -11.33
C TYR A 109 22.21 9.17 -12.74
N ASN A 110 20.91 9.42 -12.94
CA ASN A 110 20.33 9.64 -14.26
C ASN A 110 19.26 10.74 -14.18
N LYS A 111 19.55 11.94 -14.69
CA LYS A 111 18.73 13.16 -14.57
C LYS A 111 17.38 13.12 -15.30
N ASN A 112 16.95 11.97 -15.83
CA ASN A 112 15.72 11.86 -16.60
C ASN A 112 14.48 11.68 -15.71
N ASN A 113 13.58 12.68 -15.73
CA ASN A 113 12.35 12.70 -14.91
C ASN A 113 11.16 11.91 -15.52
N ILE A 114 11.37 11.14 -16.58
CA ILE A 114 10.30 10.39 -17.27
C ILE A 114 9.68 9.36 -16.32
N LEU A 115 10.48 8.60 -15.58
CA LEU A 115 9.98 7.59 -14.64
C LEU A 115 9.05 8.20 -13.57
N GLY A 116 9.39 9.40 -13.08
CA GLY A 116 8.55 10.11 -12.12
C GLY A 116 7.19 10.53 -12.69
N LYS A 117 7.12 10.88 -13.98
CA LYS A 117 5.87 11.15 -14.70
C LYS A 117 5.06 9.87 -14.91
N ILE A 118 5.71 8.78 -15.32
CA ILE A 118 5.06 7.47 -15.51
C ILE A 118 4.41 7.00 -14.20
N ALA A 119 5.13 7.05 -13.07
CA ALA A 119 4.58 6.69 -11.75
C ALA A 119 3.35 7.54 -11.39
N PHE A 120 3.37 8.85 -11.69
CA PHE A 120 2.24 9.73 -11.43
C PHE A 120 1.03 9.38 -12.32
N PHE A 121 1.21 9.24 -13.63
CA PHE A 121 0.12 8.86 -14.53
C PHE A 121 -0.44 7.46 -14.20
N LYS A 122 0.43 6.50 -13.85
CA LYS A 122 0.00 5.18 -13.38
C LYS A 122 -0.91 5.31 -12.15
N MET A 123 -0.52 6.11 -11.16
CA MET A 123 -1.34 6.36 -9.97
C MET A 123 -2.74 6.88 -10.35
N ILE A 124 -2.82 7.89 -11.21
CA ILE A 124 -4.11 8.44 -11.68
C ILE A 124 -4.94 7.37 -12.42
N THR A 125 -4.29 6.61 -13.30
CA THR A 125 -4.97 5.52 -14.02
C THR A 125 -5.56 4.48 -13.07
N VAL A 126 -4.83 4.10 -12.02
CA VAL A 126 -5.32 3.15 -11.02
C VAL A 126 -6.50 3.72 -10.23
N PHE A 127 -6.47 5.00 -9.85
CA PHE A 127 -7.63 5.66 -9.24
C PHE A 127 -8.86 5.60 -10.14
N LEU A 128 -8.72 5.92 -11.42
CA LEU A 128 -9.83 5.86 -12.38
C LEU A 128 -10.34 4.43 -12.56
N LEU A 129 -9.44 3.44 -12.65
CA LEU A 129 -9.82 2.03 -12.74
C LEU A 129 -10.60 1.57 -11.50
N VAL A 130 -10.16 1.93 -10.29
CA VAL A 130 -10.87 1.60 -9.06
C VAL A 130 -12.28 2.22 -9.06
N ILE A 131 -12.41 3.49 -9.42
CA ILE A 131 -13.73 4.16 -9.54
C ILE A 131 -14.60 3.42 -10.56
N THR A 132 -14.07 3.10 -11.73
CA THR A 132 -14.81 2.38 -12.78
C THR A 132 -15.29 1.01 -12.31
N VAL A 133 -14.42 0.24 -11.63
CA VAL A 133 -14.76 -1.08 -11.12
C VAL A 133 -15.83 -0.99 -10.02
N ILE A 134 -15.68 -0.07 -9.06
CA ILE A 134 -16.65 0.13 -7.97
C ILE A 134 -18.03 0.56 -8.51
N SER A 135 -18.06 1.33 -9.60
CA SER A 135 -19.30 1.78 -10.24
C SER A 135 -19.91 0.73 -11.19
N SER A 136 -19.29 -0.41 -11.34
CA SER A 136 -19.75 -1.45 -12.26
C SER A 136 -20.73 -2.43 -11.58
N PRO A 137 -21.73 -2.98 -12.31
CA PRO A 137 -22.60 -4.03 -11.78
C PRO A 137 -21.86 -5.31 -11.36
N ALA A 138 -20.64 -5.51 -11.84
CA ALA A 138 -19.80 -6.63 -11.43
C ALA A 138 -19.35 -6.50 -9.98
N PHE A 139 -19.14 -5.27 -9.48
CA PHE A 139 -18.80 -5.01 -8.08
C PHE A 139 -19.92 -5.39 -7.13
N ASP A 140 -21.18 -5.18 -7.50
CA ASP A 140 -22.34 -5.57 -6.69
C ASP A 140 -22.43 -7.09 -6.51
N LYS A 141 -21.96 -7.85 -7.52
CA LYS A 141 -21.92 -9.31 -7.48
C LYS A 141 -20.72 -9.86 -6.73
N ASN A 142 -19.59 -9.17 -6.80
CA ASN A 142 -18.36 -9.57 -6.14
C ASN A 142 -17.51 -8.35 -5.76
N HIS A 143 -17.62 -7.92 -4.51
CA HIS A 143 -16.91 -6.75 -4.00
C HIS A 143 -15.37 -6.89 -4.02
N THR A 144 -14.85 -8.11 -4.11
CA THR A 144 -13.40 -8.37 -4.12
C THR A 144 -12.73 -7.86 -5.38
N ILE A 145 -13.47 -7.77 -6.51
CA ILE A 145 -12.91 -7.26 -7.76
C ILE A 145 -12.44 -5.80 -7.66
N GLY A 146 -13.01 -5.02 -6.73
CA GLY A 146 -12.57 -3.64 -6.47
C GLY A 146 -11.14 -3.55 -5.96
N PHE A 147 -10.63 -4.60 -5.30
CA PHE A 147 -9.26 -4.65 -4.84
C PHE A 147 -8.26 -5.05 -5.94
N LEU A 148 -8.71 -5.67 -7.03
CA LEU A 148 -7.82 -6.19 -8.08
C LEU A 148 -6.91 -5.11 -8.71
N PRO A 149 -7.39 -3.93 -9.13
CA PRO A 149 -6.52 -2.87 -9.65
C PRO A 149 -5.45 -2.43 -8.64
N ILE A 150 -5.79 -2.42 -7.35
CA ILE A 150 -4.90 -2.02 -6.27
C ILE A 150 -3.81 -3.08 -6.06
N ALA A 151 -4.19 -4.35 -6.02
CA ALA A 151 -3.26 -5.46 -5.88
C ALA A 151 -2.25 -5.49 -7.05
N ILE A 152 -2.72 -5.35 -8.29
CA ILE A 152 -1.87 -5.27 -9.48
C ILE A 152 -0.94 -4.06 -9.40
N ASN A 153 -1.45 -2.88 -9.02
CA ASN A 153 -0.65 -1.68 -8.84
C ASN A 153 0.46 -1.87 -7.80
N THR A 154 0.14 -2.48 -6.66
CA THR A 154 1.09 -2.73 -5.59
C THR A 154 2.16 -3.74 -6.03
N LEU A 155 1.74 -4.82 -6.69
CA LEU A 155 2.67 -5.81 -7.24
C LEU A 155 3.66 -5.15 -8.22
N ILE A 156 3.18 -4.37 -9.18
CA ILE A 156 4.02 -3.65 -10.14
C ILE A 156 4.91 -2.63 -9.42
N GLY A 157 4.35 -1.80 -8.55
CA GLY A 157 5.07 -0.73 -7.88
C GLY A 157 6.12 -1.23 -6.91
N VAL A 158 5.78 -2.19 -6.06
CA VAL A 158 6.73 -2.72 -5.07
C VAL A 158 7.67 -3.72 -5.73
N PHE A 159 7.16 -4.75 -6.40
CA PHE A 159 7.99 -5.82 -6.92
C PHE A 159 8.91 -5.34 -8.05
N ILE A 160 8.38 -4.63 -9.05
CA ILE A 160 9.19 -4.16 -10.18
C ILE A 160 10.08 -2.98 -9.77
N SER A 161 9.49 -1.89 -9.22
CA SER A 161 10.27 -0.68 -8.95
C SER A 161 11.30 -0.90 -7.83
N VAL A 162 10.92 -1.55 -6.73
CA VAL A 162 11.87 -1.80 -5.64
C VAL A 162 12.92 -2.82 -6.06
N SER A 163 12.51 -3.95 -6.67
CA SER A 163 13.46 -5.01 -7.05
C SER A 163 14.43 -4.56 -8.14
N VAL A 164 13.92 -3.98 -9.24
CA VAL A 164 14.76 -3.59 -10.38
C VAL A 164 15.73 -2.48 -9.99
N ILE A 165 15.24 -1.44 -9.29
CA ILE A 165 16.10 -0.32 -8.90
C ILE A 165 17.06 -0.74 -7.79
N SER A 166 16.66 -1.59 -6.84
CA SER A 166 17.57 -2.13 -5.82
C SER A 166 18.67 -3.00 -6.44
N ALA A 167 18.31 -3.88 -7.39
CA ALA A 167 19.28 -4.69 -8.11
C ALA A 167 20.29 -3.83 -8.88
N ALA A 168 19.84 -2.76 -9.54
CA ALA A 168 20.70 -1.82 -10.26
C ALA A 168 21.69 -1.08 -9.33
N ASN A 169 21.26 -0.80 -8.09
CA ASN A 169 22.06 -0.03 -7.12
C ASN A 169 22.81 -0.88 -6.08
N ILE A 170 22.70 -2.21 -6.12
CA ILE A 170 23.24 -3.11 -5.09
C ILE A 170 24.78 -2.99 -4.93
N LYS A 171 25.47 -2.66 -6.01
CA LYS A 171 26.94 -2.48 -6.00
C LYS A 171 27.37 -1.14 -5.40
N THR A 172 26.47 -0.17 -5.35
CA THR A 172 26.79 1.20 -4.92
C THR A 172 26.48 1.45 -3.45
N GLN A 173 25.47 0.76 -2.91
CA GLN A 173 25.04 0.94 -1.51
C GLN A 173 24.53 -0.37 -0.92
N VAL A 174 25.11 -0.79 0.21
CA VAL A 174 24.76 -2.03 0.93
C VAL A 174 23.28 -2.08 1.32
N GLY A 175 22.64 -0.92 1.58
CA GLY A 175 21.21 -0.84 1.96
C GLY A 175 20.28 -1.41 0.91
N PHE A 176 20.60 -1.33 -0.40
CA PHE A 176 19.75 -1.89 -1.46
C PHE A 176 19.68 -3.42 -1.45
N LYS A 177 20.71 -4.10 -0.93
CA LYS A 177 20.67 -5.56 -0.72
C LYS A 177 19.55 -5.94 0.25
N TRP A 178 19.39 -5.20 1.33
CA TRP A 178 18.35 -5.46 2.32
C TRP A 178 16.95 -5.14 1.82
N LEU A 179 16.79 -4.10 1.01
CA LEU A 179 15.52 -3.81 0.33
C LEU A 179 15.12 -4.94 -0.60
N LEU A 180 16.08 -5.46 -1.38
CA LEU A 180 15.85 -6.58 -2.30
C LEU A 180 15.44 -7.84 -1.53
N ILE A 181 16.16 -8.19 -0.44
CA ILE A 181 15.81 -9.32 0.41
C ILE A 181 14.39 -9.14 0.99
N GLY A 182 14.05 -7.94 1.47
CA GLY A 182 12.72 -7.65 2.01
C GLY A 182 11.59 -7.92 1.02
N VAL A 183 11.78 -7.62 -0.27
CA VAL A 183 10.76 -7.90 -1.31
C VAL A 183 10.56 -9.40 -1.54
N PHE A 184 11.61 -10.21 -1.42
CA PHE A 184 11.51 -11.68 -1.62
C PHE A 184 11.01 -12.43 -0.38
N VAL A 185 10.98 -11.80 0.79
CA VAL A 185 10.48 -12.40 2.04
C VAL A 185 9.00 -12.07 2.28
N MET A 186 8.47 -11.04 1.60
CA MET A 186 7.04 -10.67 1.66
C MET A 186 6.19 -11.59 0.80
#